data_5f9de6f0923a1a4725dba375f77ff241
#
_entry.id   5f9de6f0923a1a4725dba375f77ff241
#
_cell.length_a   1.000
_cell.length_b   1.000
_cell.length_c   1.000
_cell.angle_alpha   90.00
_cell.angle_beta   90.00
_cell.angle_gamma   90.00
#
_symmetry.space_group_name_H-M   'P 1'
#
loop_
_entity.id
_entity.type
_entity.pdbx_description
1 polymer ?
#
loop_
_entity_poly.entity_id
_entity_poly.type
_entity_poly.pdbx_seq_one_letter_code
_entity_poly.pdbx_strand_id
1 'polypeptide(L)'
;MLKGDMRLVVSERGKFRDIKIREGEVFLLPARIPHSPQRISDTIGLVIERERSWQEQDCLRYYVDDSDEILYEKWFHCENLEELGPLIKEYFNSEAYKTGKPIPGNIYVSKVYV
;
A
#
# COMPACT_ATOMS: atom_id res chain seq x y z
N MET A 1 10.89 4.63 14.15
CA MET A 1 11.47 5.76 13.39
C MET A 1 12.83 6.11 13.97
N LEU A 2 13.84 6.10 13.13
CA LEU A 2 15.21 6.45 13.53
C LEU A 2 15.41 7.96 13.62
N LYS A 3 14.73 8.72 12.79
CA LYS A 3 14.78 10.17 12.77
C LYS A 3 13.41 10.72 12.35
N GLY A 4 12.84 11.56 13.18
CA GLY A 4 11.54 12.19 12.94
C GLY A 4 10.35 11.26 13.11
N ASP A 5 9.17 11.80 12.90
CA ASP A 5 7.90 11.10 13.04
C ASP A 5 7.36 10.68 11.67
N MET A 6 6.47 9.69 11.67
CA MET A 6 5.75 9.26 10.49
C MET A 6 4.28 9.08 10.81
N ARG A 7 3.44 9.38 9.82
CA ARG A 7 2.02 9.04 9.84
C ARG A 7 1.81 7.84 8.92
N LEU A 8 1.26 6.76 9.47
CA LEU A 8 0.88 5.58 8.70
C LEU A 8 -0.63 5.53 8.60
N VAL A 9 -1.16 5.61 7.40
CA VAL A 9 -2.59 5.41 7.18
C VAL A 9 -2.82 3.92 6.97
N VAL A 10 -3.76 3.35 7.73
CA VAL A 10 -4.15 1.95 7.59
C VAL A 10 -5.62 1.85 7.27
N SER A 11 -6.00 0.81 6.54
CA SER A 11 -7.41 0.51 6.26
C SER A 11 -7.80 -0.76 6.99
N GLU A 12 -8.72 -0.63 7.92
CA GLU A 12 -9.26 -1.75 8.71
C GLU A 12 -10.78 -1.66 8.76
N ARG A 13 -11.46 -2.77 8.46
CA ARG A 13 -12.92 -2.87 8.56
C ARG A 13 -13.66 -1.76 7.81
N GLY A 14 -13.19 -1.41 6.61
CA GLY A 14 -13.79 -0.37 5.78
C GLY A 14 -13.53 1.07 6.25
N LYS A 15 -12.60 1.27 7.16
CA LYS A 15 -12.26 2.59 7.69
C LYS A 15 -10.77 2.88 7.57
N PHE A 16 -10.45 4.11 7.20
CA PHE A 16 -9.08 4.61 7.24
C PHE A 16 -8.77 5.17 8.61
N ARG A 17 -7.60 4.85 9.13
CA ARG A 17 -7.14 5.28 10.43
C ARG A 17 -5.70 5.72 10.36
N ASP A 18 -5.39 6.84 11.00
CA ASP A 18 -4.02 7.34 11.12
C ASP A 18 -3.34 6.74 12.34
N ILE A 19 -2.12 6.26 12.14
CA ILE A 19 -1.25 5.82 13.22
C ILE A 19 -0.03 6.71 13.21
N LYS A 20 0.21 7.42 14.30
CA LYS A 20 1.42 8.21 14.46
C LYS A 20 2.52 7.35 15.05
N ILE A 21 3.64 7.26 14.35
CA ILE A 21 4.85 6.58 14.82
C ILE A 21 5.90 7.66 15.05
N ARG A 22 6.24 7.90 16.30
CA ARG A 22 7.19 8.93 16.69
C ARG A 22 8.63 8.45 16.56
N GLU A 23 9.55 9.39 16.52
CA GLU A 23 10.97 9.08 16.61
C GLU A 23 11.24 8.18 17.82
N GLY A 24 12.00 7.13 17.61
CA GLY A 24 12.32 6.14 18.65
C GLY A 24 11.26 5.05 18.84
N GLU A 25 10.08 5.20 18.28
CA GLU A 25 9.03 4.20 18.40
C GLU A 25 9.10 3.13 17.30
N VAL A 26 8.61 1.93 17.63
CA VAL A 26 8.44 0.80 16.72
C VAL A 26 6.96 0.48 16.61
N PHE A 27 6.49 0.22 15.41
CA PHE A 27 5.13 -0.22 15.15
C PHE A 27 5.14 -1.57 14.44
N LEU A 28 4.42 -2.53 14.98
CA LEU A 28 4.22 -3.83 14.33
C LEU A 28 2.96 -3.76 13.47
N LEU A 29 3.15 -3.78 12.16
CA LEU A 29 2.05 -3.81 11.20
C LEU A 29 1.69 -5.26 10.91
N PRO A 30 0.47 -5.71 11.24
CA PRO A 30 0.04 -7.05 10.89
C PRO A 30 -0.01 -7.27 9.38
N ALA A 31 0.19 -8.51 8.96
CA ALA A 31 0.04 -8.88 7.57
C ALA A 31 -1.39 -8.58 7.06
N ARG A 32 -1.52 -8.31 5.77
CA ARG A 32 -2.79 -8.12 5.05
C ARG A 32 -3.58 -6.87 5.46
N ILE A 33 -2.95 -5.94 6.12
CA ILE A 33 -3.54 -4.63 6.41
C ILE A 33 -3.08 -3.66 5.31
N PRO A 34 -3.97 -3.17 4.47
CA PRO A 34 -3.62 -2.11 3.51
C PRO A 34 -3.12 -0.89 4.26
N HIS A 35 -2.01 -0.35 3.81
CA HIS A 35 -1.36 0.75 4.50
C HIS A 35 -0.64 1.67 3.54
N SER A 36 -0.50 2.91 3.95
CA SER A 36 0.19 3.94 3.17
C SER A 36 1.05 4.80 4.09
N PRO A 37 2.37 4.65 4.05
CA PRO A 37 3.27 5.53 4.78
C PRO A 37 3.22 6.94 4.21
N GLN A 38 2.90 7.91 5.06
CA GLN A 38 2.93 9.33 4.70
C GLN A 38 4.27 9.88 5.17
N ARG A 39 5.21 9.91 4.27
CA ARG A 39 6.58 10.31 4.55
C ARG A 39 6.72 11.82 4.58
N ILE A 40 7.47 12.30 5.57
CA ILE A 40 7.85 13.70 5.70
C ILE A 40 9.33 13.82 5.32
N SER A 41 9.72 14.92 4.70
CA SER A 41 11.12 15.15 4.36
C SER A 41 12.02 15.14 5.60
N ASP A 42 13.26 14.76 5.42
CA ASP A 42 14.29 14.68 6.47
C ASP A 42 13.97 13.69 7.60
N THR A 43 13.18 12.67 7.32
CA THR A 43 12.92 11.57 8.24
C THR A 43 13.58 10.28 7.78
N ILE A 44 13.90 9.40 8.73
CA ILE A 44 14.49 8.09 8.46
C ILE A 44 13.67 7.03 9.19
N GLY A 45 13.09 6.11 8.43
CA GLY A 45 12.38 4.95 8.96
C GLY A 45 13.09 3.66 8.60
N LEU A 46 13.25 2.77 9.57
CA LEU A 46 13.73 1.41 9.35
C LEU A 46 12.53 0.48 9.20
N VAL A 47 12.49 -0.24 8.09
CA VAL A 47 11.47 -1.26 7.83
C VAL A 47 12.13 -2.62 7.86
N ILE A 48 11.55 -3.53 8.65
CA ILE A 48 12.00 -4.91 8.73
C ILE A 48 10.85 -5.79 8.27
N GLU A 49 11.08 -6.49 7.17
CA GLU A 49 10.09 -7.36 6.55
C GLU A 49 10.66 -8.76 6.37
N ARG A 50 9.78 -9.75 6.45
CA ARG A 50 10.15 -11.12 6.11
C ARG A 50 10.31 -11.25 4.58
N GLU A 51 11.28 -12.02 4.16
CA GLU A 51 11.41 -12.39 2.75
C GLU A 51 10.16 -13.12 2.26
N ARG A 52 9.68 -12.77 1.07
CA ARG A 52 8.50 -13.41 0.46
C ARG A 52 8.91 -14.73 -0.19
N SER A 53 8.12 -15.78 0.05
CA SER A 53 8.22 -16.99 -0.75
C SER A 53 7.70 -16.70 -2.16
N TRP A 54 8.07 -17.55 -3.12
CA TRP A 54 7.64 -17.37 -4.52
C TRP A 54 6.12 -17.44 -4.70
N GLN A 55 5.39 -18.03 -3.75
CA GLN A 55 3.93 -18.14 -3.77
C GLN A 55 3.24 -16.92 -3.19
N GLU A 56 3.94 -16.11 -2.43
CA GLU A 56 3.39 -14.93 -1.78
C GLU A 56 3.37 -13.75 -2.73
N GLN A 57 2.27 -13.00 -2.70
CA GLN A 57 2.10 -11.81 -3.50
C GLN A 57 1.86 -10.59 -2.62
N ASP A 58 2.38 -9.47 -3.06
CA ASP A 58 2.04 -8.16 -2.54
C ASP A 58 0.96 -7.53 -3.40
N CYS A 59 0.33 -6.49 -2.91
CA CYS A 59 -0.73 -5.79 -3.63
C CYS A 59 -0.51 -4.29 -3.58
N LEU A 60 -0.56 -3.67 -4.75
CA LEU A 60 -0.66 -2.23 -4.88
C LEU A 60 -2.13 -1.89 -5.10
N ARG A 61 -2.68 -1.06 -4.21
CA ARG A 61 -4.11 -0.71 -4.24
C ARG A 61 -4.29 0.79 -4.15
N TYR A 62 -5.19 1.31 -4.95
CA TYR A 62 -5.64 2.70 -4.90
C TYR A 62 -7.15 2.73 -4.72
N TYR A 63 -7.64 3.79 -4.11
CA TYR A 63 -9.06 3.95 -3.79
C TYR A 63 -9.67 5.11 -4.59
N VAL A 64 -10.98 5.04 -4.79
CA VAL A 64 -11.75 6.17 -5.29
C VAL A 64 -11.66 7.30 -4.26
N ASP A 65 -11.48 8.54 -4.70
CA ASP A 65 -11.33 9.70 -3.82
C ASP A 65 -12.44 9.75 -2.76
N ASP A 66 -12.03 10.02 -1.52
CA ASP A 66 -12.91 10.15 -0.36
C ASP A 66 -13.76 8.91 -0.07
N SER A 67 -13.30 7.72 -0.46
CA SER A 67 -14.03 6.47 -0.23
C SER A 67 -13.10 5.30 0.07
N ASP A 68 -13.67 4.20 0.50
CA ASP A 68 -13.01 2.91 0.65
C ASP A 68 -13.24 1.98 -0.55
N GLU A 69 -13.89 2.50 -1.61
CA GLU A 69 -14.09 1.77 -2.85
C GLU A 69 -12.76 1.62 -3.60
N ILE A 70 -12.46 0.39 -4.03
CA ILE A 70 -11.22 0.11 -4.73
C ILE A 70 -11.30 0.67 -6.15
N LEU A 71 -10.35 1.53 -6.50
CA LEU A 71 -10.20 2.10 -7.83
C LEU A 71 -9.35 1.21 -8.72
N TYR A 72 -8.25 0.67 -8.17
CA TYR A 72 -7.25 -0.07 -8.92
C TYR A 72 -6.52 -1.04 -8.00
N GLU A 73 -6.26 -2.24 -8.48
CA GLU A 73 -5.44 -3.24 -7.77
C GLU A 73 -4.46 -3.90 -8.73
N LYS A 74 -3.27 -4.14 -8.23
CA LYS A 74 -2.26 -4.95 -8.91
C LYS A 74 -1.63 -5.89 -7.92
N TRP A 75 -1.76 -7.17 -8.15
CA TRP A 75 -1.10 -8.22 -7.38
C TRP A 75 0.18 -8.65 -8.10
N PHE A 76 1.26 -8.79 -7.37
CA PHE A 76 2.56 -9.12 -7.93
C PHE A 76 3.45 -9.81 -6.91
N HIS A 77 4.41 -10.60 -7.40
CA HIS A 77 5.46 -11.14 -6.55
C HIS A 77 6.62 -10.13 -6.51
N CYS A 78 6.94 -9.63 -5.33
CA CYS A 78 7.98 -8.62 -5.15
C CYS A 78 9.27 -9.27 -4.67
N GLU A 79 10.24 -9.38 -5.54
CA GLU A 79 11.59 -9.82 -5.19
C GLU A 79 12.48 -8.63 -4.81
N ASN A 80 12.25 -7.49 -5.43
CA ASN A 80 13.03 -6.28 -5.25
C ASN A 80 12.11 -5.06 -5.22
N LEU A 81 12.28 -4.21 -4.22
CA LEU A 81 11.47 -2.98 -4.07
C LEU A 81 11.58 -2.03 -5.27
N GLU A 82 12.65 -2.11 -6.06
CA GLU A 82 12.79 -1.32 -7.29
C GLU A 82 11.70 -1.64 -8.32
N GLU A 83 11.08 -2.81 -8.25
CA GLU A 83 9.96 -3.20 -9.11
C GLU A 83 8.70 -2.37 -8.88
N LEU A 84 8.58 -1.73 -7.73
CA LEU A 84 7.41 -0.89 -7.41
C LEU A 84 7.31 0.36 -8.29
N GLY A 85 8.43 0.94 -8.66
CA GLY A 85 8.44 2.15 -9.50
C GLY A 85 7.67 1.99 -10.80
N PRO A 86 7.99 0.97 -11.63
CA PRO A 86 7.25 0.69 -12.86
C PRO A 86 5.76 0.39 -12.63
N LEU A 87 5.41 -0.32 -11.55
CA LEU A 87 4.01 -0.64 -11.23
C LEU A 87 3.22 0.60 -10.85
N ILE A 88 3.81 1.50 -10.08
CA ILE A 88 3.19 2.78 -9.72
C ILE A 88 2.98 3.63 -10.98
N LYS A 89 3.95 3.65 -11.87
CA LYS A 89 3.86 4.36 -13.15
C LYS A 89 2.75 3.79 -14.03
N GLU A 90 2.59 2.48 -14.07
CA GLU A 90 1.50 1.80 -14.78
C GLU A 90 0.14 2.30 -14.29
N TYR A 91 -0.04 2.45 -12.97
CA TYR A 91 -1.27 3.02 -12.42
C TYR A 91 -1.49 4.46 -12.89
N PHE A 92 -0.48 5.33 -12.81
CA PHE A 92 -0.63 6.73 -13.21
C PHE A 92 -0.89 6.90 -14.72
N ASN A 93 -0.58 5.90 -15.53
CA ASN A 93 -0.90 5.87 -16.96
C ASN A 93 -2.24 5.17 -17.26
N SER A 94 -2.93 4.64 -16.24
CA SER A 94 -4.18 3.90 -16.43
C SER A 94 -5.38 4.80 -16.62
N GLU A 95 -6.42 4.27 -17.26
CA GLU A 95 -7.70 4.95 -17.39
C GLU A 95 -8.40 5.12 -16.03
N ALA A 96 -8.20 4.18 -15.11
CA ALA A 96 -8.73 4.30 -13.75
C ALA A 96 -8.22 5.56 -13.05
N TYR A 97 -6.94 5.86 -13.17
CA TYR A 97 -6.38 7.10 -12.63
C TYR A 97 -6.94 8.34 -13.35
N LYS A 98 -6.98 8.31 -14.67
CA LYS A 98 -7.44 9.45 -15.49
C LYS A 98 -8.90 9.80 -15.26
N THR A 99 -9.75 8.80 -15.08
CA THR A 99 -11.20 8.99 -14.92
C THR A 99 -11.64 9.05 -13.45
N GLY A 100 -10.85 8.54 -12.54
CA GLY A 100 -11.23 8.40 -11.13
C GLY A 100 -12.32 7.35 -10.89
N LYS A 101 -12.60 6.50 -11.87
CA LYS A 101 -13.65 5.48 -11.81
C LYS A 101 -13.07 4.09 -11.99
N PRO A 102 -13.56 3.07 -11.23
CA PRO A 102 -13.16 1.68 -11.42
C PRO A 102 -13.43 1.22 -12.84
N ILE A 103 -12.48 0.46 -13.40
CA ILE A 103 -12.59 -0.09 -14.74
C ILE A 103 -12.52 -1.62 -14.64
N PRO A 104 -13.42 -2.37 -15.32
CA PRO A 104 -13.34 -3.82 -15.37
C PRO A 104 -11.95 -4.27 -15.84
N GLY A 105 -11.36 -5.24 -15.13
CA GLY A 105 -10.03 -5.76 -15.40
C GLY A 105 -8.91 -5.09 -14.58
N ASN A 106 -9.15 -3.92 -14.01
CA ASN A 106 -8.20 -3.24 -13.11
C ASN A 106 -8.45 -3.56 -11.63
N ILE A 107 -9.48 -4.34 -11.35
CA ILE A 107 -9.78 -4.82 -10.01
C ILE A 107 -9.75 -6.34 -10.08
N TYR A 108 -8.82 -6.92 -9.38
CA TYR A 108 -8.71 -8.36 -9.28
C TYR A 108 -9.58 -8.85 -8.13
N VAL A 109 -10.70 -9.48 -8.48
CA VAL A 109 -11.51 -10.18 -7.48
C VAL A 109 -10.80 -11.49 -7.17
N SER A 110 -9.87 -11.43 -6.28
CA SER A 110 -9.23 -12.62 -5.77
C SER A 110 -10.23 -13.40 -4.94
N LYS A 111 -10.45 -14.66 -5.29
CA LYS A 111 -11.00 -15.62 -4.36
C LYS A 111 -9.90 -15.98 -3.35
N VAL A 112 -9.35 -14.99 -2.68
CA VAL A 112 -8.38 -15.26 -1.64
C VAL A 112 -9.15 -15.74 -0.43
N TYR A 113 -9.06 -17.01 -0.24
CA TYR A 113 -9.41 -17.62 1.02
C TYR A 113 -8.34 -17.20 2.03
N VAL A 114 -8.74 -16.38 2.90
CA VAL A 114 -7.91 -15.98 4.03
C VAL A 114 -7.93 -17.15 5.04
#